data_035fdc544bdcebea5334af02042a435a
#
_entry.id   035fdc544bdcebea5334af02042a435a
#
_cell.length_a   1.000
_cell.length_b   1.000
_cell.length_c   1.000
_cell.angle_alpha   90.00
_cell.angle_beta   90.00
_cell.angle_gamma   90.00
#
_symmetry.space_group_name_H-M   'P 1'
#
loop_
_entity.id
_entity.type
_entity.pdbx_description
1 polymer ?
#
loop_
_entity_poly.entity_id
_entity_poly.type
_entity_poly.pdbx_seq_one_letter_code
_entity_poly.pdbx_strand_id
1 'polypeptide(L)' 'MKYKYTNKQFIEVVKSSYSIAQVAQALGIKAAGGNYATIKNKIKALQLDTSHFTGQG' A
#
# COMPACT_ATOMS: atom_id res chain seq x y z
N MET A 1 17.68 5.56 5.66
CA MET A 1 16.39 5.47 4.97
C MET A 1 15.66 4.22 5.35
N LYS A 2 14.40 4.35 5.68
CA LYS A 2 13.61 3.21 6.14
C LYS A 2 12.91 2.47 5.03
N TYR A 3 12.50 3.20 4.01
CA TYR A 3 11.65 2.62 2.98
C TYR A 3 12.49 2.13 1.83
N LYS A 4 12.07 0.99 1.29
CA LYS A 4 12.74 0.39 0.14
C LYS A 4 12.09 0.80 -1.17
N TYR A 5 11.20 1.77 -1.11
CA TYR A 5 10.44 2.20 -2.29
C TYR A 5 10.25 3.71 -2.25
N THR A 6 10.01 4.27 -3.43
CA THR A 6 9.71 5.70 -3.55
C THR A 6 8.20 5.89 -3.56
N ASN A 7 7.77 7.15 -3.43
CA ASN A 7 6.34 7.44 -3.53
C ASN A 7 5.79 7.01 -4.89
N LYS A 8 6.58 7.20 -5.94
CA LYS A 8 6.16 6.79 -7.27
C LYS A 8 5.91 5.29 -7.32
N GLN A 9 6.84 4.50 -6.77
CA GLN A 9 6.66 3.05 -6.72
C GLN A 9 5.45 2.67 -5.90
N PHE A 10 5.24 3.36 -4.78
CA PHE A 10 4.08 3.10 -3.95
C PHE A 10 2.78 3.32 -4.71
N ILE A 11 2.70 4.43 -5.43
CA ILE A 11 1.51 4.76 -6.21
C ILE A 11 1.25 3.69 -7.27
N GLU A 12 2.31 3.25 -7.97
CA GLU A 12 2.17 2.23 -8.99
C GLU A 12 1.66 0.92 -8.40
N VAL A 13 2.21 0.55 -7.25
CA VAL A 13 1.81 -0.69 -6.58
C VAL A 13 0.35 -0.62 -6.17
N VAL A 14 -0.09 0.51 -5.63
CA VAL A 14 -1.48 0.67 -5.21
C VAL A 14 -2.40 0.53 -6.42
N LYS A 15 -2.03 1.11 -7.54
CA LYS A 15 -2.84 1.03 -8.76
C LYS A 15 -3.01 -0.40 -9.25
N SER A 16 -1.98 -1.23 -9.07
CA SER A 16 -2.02 -2.60 -9.58
C SER A 16 -2.42 -3.62 -8.52
N SER A 17 -2.74 -3.17 -7.32
CA SER A 17 -3.17 -4.06 -6.23
C SER A 17 -4.66 -3.93 -5.99
N TYR A 18 -5.24 -4.93 -5.34
CA TYR A 18 -6.67 -4.93 -5.02
C TYR A 18 -6.93 -5.02 -3.53
N SER A 19 -5.89 -4.99 -2.72
CA SER A 19 -6.05 -4.99 -1.26
C SER A 19 -4.79 -4.46 -0.62
N ILE A 20 -4.90 -4.07 0.65
CA ILE A 20 -3.76 -3.58 1.41
C ILE A 20 -2.71 -4.69 1.56
N ALA A 21 -3.17 -5.93 1.73
CA ALA A 21 -2.23 -7.06 1.84
C ALA A 21 -1.39 -7.20 0.58
N GLN A 22 -2.01 -7.02 -0.59
CA GLN A 22 -1.28 -7.10 -1.85
C GLN A 22 -0.25 -5.97 -1.98
N VAL A 23 -0.62 -4.78 -1.54
CA VAL A 23 0.31 -3.65 -1.55
C VAL A 23 1.53 -3.98 -0.69
N ALA A 24 1.28 -4.51 0.51
CA ALA A 24 2.38 -4.87 1.41
C ALA A 24 3.29 -5.92 0.77
N GLN A 25 2.70 -6.94 0.17
CA GLN A 25 3.48 -8.00 -0.47
C GLN A 25 4.31 -7.45 -1.62
N ALA A 26 3.72 -6.61 -2.45
CA ALA A 26 4.41 -6.06 -3.60
C ALA A 26 5.57 -5.16 -3.19
N LEU A 27 5.44 -4.49 -2.06
CA LEU A 27 6.48 -3.61 -1.55
C LEU A 27 7.51 -4.36 -0.70
N GLY A 28 7.28 -5.64 -0.44
CA GLY A 28 8.18 -6.41 0.40
C GLY A 28 8.03 -6.09 1.87
N ILE A 29 6.90 -5.58 2.26
CA ILE A 29 6.60 -5.23 3.65
C ILE A 29 5.87 -6.39 4.30
N LYS A 30 6.25 -6.70 5.55
CA LYS A 30 5.57 -7.75 6.26
C LYS A 30 4.12 -7.39 6.50
N ALA A 31 3.23 -8.34 6.25
CA ALA A 31 1.80 -8.13 6.42
C ALA A 31 1.41 -8.22 7.89
N ALA A 32 1.54 -7.12 8.59
CA ALA A 32 1.22 -7.02 10.01
C ALA A 32 0.36 -5.78 10.24
N GLY A 33 -0.37 -5.77 11.35
CA GLY A 33 -1.32 -4.69 11.64
C GLY A 33 -0.71 -3.30 11.57
N GLY A 34 0.47 -3.12 12.16
CA GLY A 34 1.12 -1.82 12.15
C GLY A 34 1.48 -1.37 10.74
N ASN A 35 1.94 -2.31 9.91
CA ASN A 35 2.27 -2.00 8.53
C ASN A 35 1.03 -1.69 7.71
N TYR A 36 -0.06 -2.38 8.00
CA TYR A 36 -1.32 -2.09 7.31
C TYR A 36 -1.77 -0.66 7.59
N ALA A 37 -1.69 -0.23 8.84
CA ALA A 37 -2.07 1.12 9.20
C ALA A 37 -1.18 2.14 8.49
N THR A 38 0.12 1.86 8.42
CA THR A 38 1.06 2.74 7.75
C THR A 38 0.71 2.87 6.26
N ILE A 39 0.39 1.75 5.62
CA ILE A 39 0.03 1.76 4.20
C ILE A 39 -1.26 2.55 3.98
N LYS A 40 -2.26 2.32 4.81
CA LYS A 40 -3.52 3.05 4.71
C LYS A 40 -3.32 4.54 4.89
N ASN A 41 -2.52 4.93 5.87
CA ASN A 41 -2.25 6.34 6.13
C ASN A 41 -1.54 6.98 4.95
N LYS A 42 -0.60 6.26 4.35
CA LYS A 42 0.13 6.78 3.21
C LYS A 42 -0.79 6.95 2.00
N ILE A 43 -1.67 5.99 1.77
CA ILE A 43 -2.67 6.09 0.70
C ILE A 43 -3.51 7.34 0.89
N LYS A 44 -3.95 7.57 2.11
CA LYS A 44 -4.77 8.73 2.42
C LYS A 44 -3.99 10.02 2.25
N ALA A 45 -2.75 10.04 2.73
CA ALA A 45 -1.91 11.24 2.63
C ALA A 45 -1.63 11.60 1.17
N LEU A 46 -1.47 10.61 0.31
CA LEU A 46 -1.23 10.82 -1.11
C LEU A 46 -2.54 10.95 -1.91
N GLN A 47 -3.68 10.80 -1.23
CA GLN A 47 -4.99 10.92 -1.85
C GLN A 47 -5.16 9.95 -3.02
N LEU A 48 -4.71 8.72 -2.83
CA LEU A 48 -4.78 7.71 -3.88
C LEU A 48 -6.18 7.10 -3.93
N ASP A 49 -6.62 6.76 -5.14
CA ASP A 49 -7.90 6.14 -5.35
C ASP A 49 -7.79 4.64 -5.11
N THR A 50 -8.62 4.13 -4.21
CA THR A 50 -8.66 2.69 -3.91
C THR A 50 -10.03 2.11 -4.16
N SER A 51 -10.83 2.77 -4.99
CA SER A 51 -12.16 2.27 -5.29
C SER A 51 -12.11 0.93 -6.02
N HIS A 52 -10.99 0.59 -6.63
CA HIS A 52 -10.80 -0.69 -7.29
C HIS A 52 -10.43 -1.81 -6.32
N PHE A 53 -10.18 -1.48 -5.05
CA PHE A 53 -9.83 -2.50 -4.06
C PHE A 53 -11.05 -3.36 -3.78
N THR A 54 -10.91 -4.66 -3.96
CA THR A 54 -11.98 -5.62 -3.71
C THR A 54 -11.65 -6.58 -2.59
N GLY A 55 -10.39 -6.68 -2.23
CA GLY A 55 -9.94 -7.57 -1.16
C GLY A 55 -10.10 -6.94 0.21
N GLN A 56 -10.09 -7.79 1.22
CA GLN A 56 -10.21 -7.34 2.60
C GLN A 56 -8.85 -7.14 3.26
N GLY A 57 -7.84 -7.23 2.58
CA GLY A 57 -6.48 -6.96 3.02
C GLY A 57 -6.17 -7.04 4.47
#